data_858fca40c005a8519bbd191f98a14771
#
_entry.id   858fca40c005a8519bbd191f98a14771
#
_cell.length_a   1.000
_cell.length_b   1.000
_cell.length_c   1.000
_cell.angle_alpha   90.00
_cell.angle_beta   90.00
_cell.angle_gamma   90.00
#
_symmetry.space_group_name_H-M   'P 1'
#
loop_
_entity.id
_entity.type
_entity.pdbx_description
1 polymer ?
#
loop_
_entity_poly.entity_id
_entity_poly.type
_entity_poly.pdbx_seq_one_letter_code
_entity_poly.pdbx_strand_id
1 'polypeptide(L)'
;MIRSDDLAFFVRSAALGGFSEAAREAGLLPGQVSAAIQRLERALGIRLFARSTRSLRLTAEGERYLPHAQAALACLRAGREQLRGDGGELAGVLQVALPSDLGRNVLLPWLAAFRRQHPKLVLRLSFSDRVRDVFREPVDVAVRYNPPADASFVALPLAPHNRRVLVASPGYVERRGRPATLEALAQHDGLSIALGGRIHERWTFFEGEQRRAVTVRSPIQCDDGEVAHRLALDGEGIAYKSWLDVGEDVRASRLVQLLPQLAGEPAPLHLVCPHRGQYSPAVQQLHQLLRQRCEALAASLPAPRRAGTTSPRPRQSKATTPAHRKETRP
;
A
#
# COMPACT_ATOMS: atom_id res chain seq x y z
N MET A 1 -0.05 -29.89 27.60
CA MET A 1 1.10 -29.35 26.88
C MET A 1 0.59 -28.80 25.53
N ILE A 2 0.90 -27.57 25.18
CA ILE A 2 0.51 -26.92 23.92
C ILE A 2 1.48 -27.35 22.81
N ARG A 3 0.95 -27.81 21.67
CA ARG A 3 1.73 -28.24 20.50
C ARG A 3 1.75 -27.12 19.47
N SER A 4 2.88 -26.94 18.78
CA SER A 4 3.00 -25.94 17.70
C SER A 4 2.00 -26.14 16.57
N ASP A 5 1.71 -27.41 16.21
CA ASP A 5 0.76 -27.72 15.17
C ASP A 5 -0.68 -27.33 15.54
N ASP A 6 -1.06 -27.52 16.82
CA ASP A 6 -2.37 -27.12 17.32
C ASP A 6 -2.53 -25.58 17.29
N LEU A 7 -1.46 -24.82 17.60
CA LEU A 7 -1.43 -23.36 17.42
C LEU A 7 -1.57 -22.96 15.93
N ALA A 8 -0.86 -23.67 15.05
CA ALA A 8 -0.93 -23.40 13.60
C ALA A 8 -2.35 -23.62 13.06
N PHE A 9 -3.02 -24.70 13.44
CA PHE A 9 -4.40 -24.95 13.05
C PHE A 9 -5.38 -23.93 13.64
N PHE A 10 -5.15 -23.47 14.89
CA PHE A 10 -5.94 -22.41 15.48
C PHE A 10 -5.87 -21.13 14.67
N VAL A 11 -4.65 -20.65 14.39
CA VAL A 11 -4.42 -19.42 13.61
C VAL A 11 -5.01 -19.54 12.20
N ARG A 12 -4.84 -20.70 11.53
CA ARG A 12 -5.39 -20.90 10.18
C ARG A 12 -6.92 -20.99 10.16
N SER A 13 -7.52 -21.67 11.14
CA SER A 13 -8.97 -21.76 11.23
C SER A 13 -9.61 -20.40 11.51
N ALA A 14 -8.96 -19.56 12.31
CA ALA A 14 -9.39 -18.20 12.56
C ALA A 14 -9.35 -17.33 11.29
N ALA A 15 -8.28 -17.47 10.50
CA ALA A 15 -8.10 -16.73 9.25
C ALA A 15 -9.09 -17.13 8.17
N LEU A 16 -9.32 -18.43 8.00
CA LEU A 16 -10.16 -18.99 6.93
C LEU A 16 -11.65 -19.07 7.32
N GLY A 17 -12.00 -18.79 8.58
CA GLY A 17 -13.37 -18.85 9.07
C GLY A 17 -13.96 -20.26 9.14
N GLY A 18 -13.14 -21.32 9.01
CA GLY A 18 -13.60 -22.70 9.01
C GLY A 18 -12.51 -23.76 9.22
N PHE A 19 -12.88 -24.87 9.87
CA PHE A 19 -11.97 -26.00 10.07
C PHE A 19 -11.74 -26.79 8.78
N SER A 20 -12.75 -26.87 7.91
CA SER A 20 -12.68 -27.57 6.63
C SER A 20 -11.73 -26.87 5.66
N GLU A 21 -11.76 -25.55 5.64
CA GLU A 21 -10.87 -24.72 4.82
C GLU A 21 -9.42 -24.86 5.29
N ALA A 22 -9.19 -24.80 6.61
CA ALA A 22 -7.87 -24.98 7.20
C ALA A 22 -7.32 -26.41 6.95
N ALA A 23 -8.18 -27.43 7.01
CA ALA A 23 -7.80 -28.79 6.72
C ALA A 23 -7.45 -29.00 5.24
N ARG A 24 -8.24 -28.45 4.32
CA ARG A 24 -7.99 -28.53 2.88
C ARG A 24 -6.64 -27.91 2.51
N GLU A 25 -6.33 -26.74 3.07
CA GLU A 25 -5.05 -26.08 2.85
C GLU A 25 -3.87 -26.89 3.39
N ALA A 26 -4.05 -27.57 4.52
CA ALA A 26 -3.03 -28.39 5.16
C ALA A 26 -2.91 -29.81 4.54
N GLY A 27 -3.78 -30.19 3.59
CA GLY A 27 -3.85 -31.55 3.06
C GLY A 27 -4.33 -32.59 4.08
N LEU A 28 -5.17 -32.19 5.03
CA LEU A 28 -5.66 -33.01 6.14
C LEU A 28 -7.18 -33.19 6.11
N LEU A 29 -7.68 -34.13 6.89
CA LEU A 29 -9.11 -34.31 7.10
C LEU A 29 -9.64 -33.25 8.11
N PRO A 30 -10.88 -32.71 7.93
CA PRO A 30 -11.47 -31.73 8.84
C PRO A 30 -11.51 -32.19 10.31
N GLY A 31 -11.71 -33.47 10.54
CA GLY A 31 -11.70 -34.07 11.89
C GLY A 31 -10.35 -33.91 12.61
N GLN A 32 -9.23 -33.95 11.89
CA GLN A 32 -7.89 -33.81 12.47
C GLN A 32 -7.66 -32.37 12.97
N VAL A 33 -8.07 -31.36 12.18
CA VAL A 33 -8.01 -29.95 12.61
C VAL A 33 -8.94 -29.70 13.81
N SER A 34 -10.17 -30.22 13.77
CA SER A 34 -11.11 -30.11 14.90
C SER A 34 -10.54 -30.74 16.18
N ALA A 35 -9.90 -31.91 16.08
CA ALA A 35 -9.26 -32.56 17.21
C ALA A 35 -8.07 -31.77 17.76
N ALA A 36 -7.27 -31.12 16.88
CA ALA A 36 -6.16 -30.26 17.27
C ALA A 36 -6.66 -29.03 18.06
N ILE A 37 -7.73 -28.38 17.57
CA ILE A 37 -8.35 -27.24 18.28
C ILE A 37 -8.88 -27.67 19.64
N GLN A 38 -9.56 -28.82 19.74
CA GLN A 38 -10.06 -29.34 21.02
C GLN A 38 -8.92 -29.65 22.01
N ARG A 39 -7.77 -30.15 21.54
CA ARG A 39 -6.59 -30.34 22.39
C ARG A 39 -6.06 -29.01 22.91
N LEU A 40 -5.98 -27.99 22.05
CA LEU A 40 -5.54 -26.66 22.42
C LEU A 40 -6.47 -26.03 23.46
N GLU A 41 -7.78 -26.04 23.20
CA GLU A 41 -8.81 -25.53 24.12
C GLU A 41 -8.74 -26.24 25.50
N ARG A 42 -8.58 -27.56 25.51
CA ARG A 42 -8.38 -28.32 26.78
C ARG A 42 -7.10 -27.93 27.49
N ALA A 43 -5.99 -27.75 26.76
CA ALA A 43 -4.72 -27.34 27.36
C ALA A 43 -4.77 -25.94 27.95
N LEU A 44 -5.58 -25.04 27.39
CA LEU A 44 -5.78 -23.67 27.86
C LEU A 44 -6.91 -23.55 28.92
N GLY A 45 -7.79 -24.54 29.02
CA GLY A 45 -8.97 -24.50 29.89
C GLY A 45 -10.07 -23.56 29.43
N ILE A 46 -10.01 -23.10 28.16
CA ILE A 46 -10.95 -22.10 27.59
C ILE A 46 -11.41 -22.52 26.19
N ARG A 47 -12.55 -21.99 25.76
CA ARG A 47 -13.01 -22.11 24.38
C ARG A 47 -12.46 -20.98 23.53
N LEU A 48 -11.88 -21.31 22.38
CA LEU A 48 -11.33 -20.35 21.44
C LEU A 48 -12.31 -20.03 20.30
N PHE A 49 -13.19 -21.00 19.97
CA PHE A 49 -14.23 -20.84 18.96
C PHE A 49 -15.63 -21.04 19.54
N ALA A 50 -16.52 -20.15 19.14
CA ALA A 50 -17.96 -20.32 19.27
C ALA A 50 -18.45 -21.11 18.03
N ARG A 51 -19.08 -22.27 18.29
CA ARG A 51 -19.67 -23.11 17.22
C ARG A 51 -21.11 -22.68 17.00
N SER A 52 -21.40 -22.15 15.82
CA SER A 52 -22.78 -22.10 15.31
C SER A 52 -22.89 -23.03 14.10
N THR A 53 -24.09 -23.50 13.83
CA THR A 53 -24.35 -24.41 12.68
C THR A 53 -24.07 -23.76 11.32
N ARG A 54 -23.87 -22.41 11.28
CA ARG A 54 -23.70 -21.64 10.04
C ARG A 54 -22.36 -20.92 9.91
N SER A 55 -21.58 -20.73 11.00
CA SER A 55 -20.29 -20.04 10.93
C SER A 55 -19.40 -20.38 12.12
N LEU A 56 -18.09 -20.47 11.88
CA LEU A 56 -17.07 -20.54 12.91
C LEU A 56 -16.66 -19.10 13.25
N ARG A 57 -16.73 -18.72 14.54
CA ARG A 57 -16.28 -17.41 15.01
C ARG A 57 -15.39 -17.57 16.23
N LEU A 58 -14.42 -16.67 16.39
CA LEU A 58 -13.66 -16.62 17.63
C LEU A 58 -14.53 -16.19 18.78
N THR A 59 -14.26 -16.73 19.98
CA THR A 59 -14.74 -16.19 21.25
C THR A 59 -13.93 -14.95 21.62
N ALA A 60 -14.34 -14.18 22.63
CA ALA A 60 -13.55 -13.06 23.15
C ALA A 60 -12.16 -13.52 23.64
N GLU A 61 -12.10 -14.73 24.23
CA GLU A 61 -10.85 -15.39 24.62
C GLU A 61 -10.01 -15.76 23.40
N GLY A 62 -10.65 -16.30 22.34
CA GLY A 62 -10.01 -16.63 21.07
C GLY A 62 -9.40 -15.40 20.40
N GLU A 63 -10.14 -14.28 20.37
CA GLU A 63 -9.64 -13.01 19.83
C GLU A 63 -8.43 -12.48 20.61
N ARG A 64 -8.45 -12.58 21.94
CA ARG A 64 -7.32 -12.19 22.78
C ARG A 64 -6.12 -13.13 22.64
N TYR A 65 -6.35 -14.44 22.47
CA TYR A 65 -5.28 -15.43 22.37
C TYR A 65 -4.63 -15.48 20.98
N LEU A 66 -5.34 -15.11 19.92
CA LEU A 66 -4.87 -15.18 18.52
C LEU A 66 -3.52 -14.47 18.30
N PRO A 67 -3.30 -13.22 18.77
CA PRO A 67 -2.01 -12.55 18.61
C PRO A 67 -0.86 -13.30 19.29
N HIS A 68 -1.10 -13.89 20.46
CA HIS A 68 -0.08 -14.66 21.19
C HIS A 68 0.28 -15.96 20.48
N ALA A 69 -0.71 -16.67 19.91
CA ALA A 69 -0.48 -17.87 19.11
C ALA A 69 0.34 -17.56 17.84
N GLN A 70 0.02 -16.47 17.18
CA GLN A 70 0.77 -15.96 16.00
C GLN A 70 2.22 -15.63 16.37
N ALA A 71 2.44 -14.92 17.49
CA ALA A 71 3.77 -14.55 17.97
C ALA A 71 4.62 -15.79 18.33
N ALA A 72 4.03 -16.78 18.98
CA ALA A 72 4.72 -18.02 19.31
C ALA A 72 5.19 -18.79 18.06
N LEU A 73 4.32 -18.92 17.07
CA LEU A 73 4.66 -19.56 15.79
C LEU A 73 5.73 -18.78 15.01
N ALA A 74 5.69 -17.45 15.04
CA ALA A 74 6.69 -16.60 14.43
C ALA A 74 8.06 -16.77 15.11
N CYS A 75 8.10 -16.81 16.44
CA CYS A 75 9.32 -17.04 17.21
C CYS A 75 9.96 -18.40 16.90
N LEU A 76 9.15 -19.47 16.82
CA LEU A 76 9.65 -20.80 16.43
C LEU A 76 10.21 -20.82 15.00
N ARG A 77 9.60 -20.10 14.08
CA ARG A 77 10.11 -19.95 12.69
C ARG A 77 11.44 -19.19 12.67
N ALA A 78 11.49 -18.03 13.34
CA ALA A 78 12.71 -17.22 13.45
C ALA A 78 13.89 -18.01 14.04
N GLY A 79 13.65 -18.78 15.12
CA GLY A 79 14.67 -19.64 15.71
C GLY A 79 15.19 -20.71 14.74
N ARG A 80 14.33 -21.35 13.96
CA ARG A 80 14.74 -22.31 12.92
C ARG A 80 15.57 -21.67 11.81
N GLU A 81 15.25 -20.43 11.43
CA GLU A 81 15.97 -19.67 10.42
C GLU A 81 17.36 -19.27 10.91
N GLN A 82 17.49 -18.82 12.18
CA GLN A 82 18.78 -18.52 12.80
C GLN A 82 19.73 -19.73 12.86
N LEU A 83 19.19 -20.92 13.14
CA LEU A 83 20.00 -22.16 13.16
C LEU A 83 20.53 -22.57 11.77
N ARG A 84 20.00 -22.01 10.69
CA ARG A 84 20.49 -22.27 9.32
C ARG A 84 21.68 -21.42 8.91
N GLY A 85 22.16 -20.50 9.77
CA GLY A 85 23.40 -19.72 9.64
C GLY A 85 23.25 -18.44 8.78
N ASP A 86 24.10 -17.45 9.03
CA ASP A 86 24.11 -16.13 8.39
C ASP A 86 24.46 -16.13 6.89
N GLY A 87 24.82 -17.27 6.30
CA GLY A 87 25.10 -17.46 4.86
C GLY A 87 24.08 -18.30 4.13
N GLY A 88 22.98 -18.67 4.79
CA GLY A 88 21.98 -19.58 4.24
C GLY A 88 21.04 -18.90 3.24
N GLU A 89 20.79 -19.60 2.13
CA GLU A 89 19.77 -19.24 1.16
C GLU A 89 18.39 -19.13 1.86
N LEU A 90 17.70 -17.99 1.66
CA LEU A 90 16.36 -17.77 2.22
C LEU A 90 15.41 -18.86 1.72
N ALA A 91 14.70 -19.50 2.63
CA ALA A 91 13.80 -20.61 2.31
C ALA A 91 12.51 -20.53 3.15
N GLY A 92 11.46 -21.21 2.71
CA GLY A 92 10.18 -21.28 3.41
C GLY A 92 9.14 -20.35 2.81
N VAL A 93 8.10 -20.01 3.56
CA VAL A 93 6.97 -19.18 3.10
C VAL A 93 7.02 -17.82 3.77
N LEU A 94 6.98 -16.77 2.97
CA LEU A 94 6.85 -15.39 3.42
C LEU A 94 5.50 -14.84 2.92
N GLN A 95 4.62 -14.50 3.86
CA GLN A 95 3.28 -13.98 3.60
C GLN A 95 3.32 -12.45 3.70
N VAL A 96 3.02 -11.77 2.59
CA VAL A 96 3.13 -10.31 2.47
C VAL A 96 1.78 -9.74 2.05
N ALA A 97 1.22 -8.85 2.87
CA ALA A 97 0.04 -8.07 2.51
C ALA A 97 0.45 -6.71 1.93
N LEU A 98 -0.18 -6.31 0.85
CA LEU A 98 0.18 -5.15 0.04
C LEU A 98 -1.04 -4.25 -0.20
N PRO A 99 -0.87 -2.92 -0.31
CA PRO A 99 -1.93 -2.06 -0.83
C PRO A 99 -2.25 -2.45 -2.29
N SER A 100 -3.48 -2.24 -2.70
CA SER A 100 -3.96 -2.70 -4.02
C SER A 100 -3.12 -2.13 -5.17
N ASP A 101 -3.02 -0.83 -5.25
CA ASP A 101 -2.38 -0.10 -6.35
C ASP A 101 -0.85 -0.21 -6.30
N LEU A 102 -0.22 0.28 -5.24
CA LEU A 102 1.23 0.20 -5.07
C LEU A 102 1.74 -1.24 -5.18
N GLY A 103 0.99 -2.17 -4.58
CA GLY A 103 1.34 -3.59 -4.57
C GLY A 103 1.42 -4.17 -5.97
N ARG A 104 0.39 -3.98 -6.79
CA ARG A 104 0.30 -4.55 -8.15
C ARG A 104 1.23 -3.85 -9.13
N ASN A 105 1.24 -2.53 -9.12
CA ASN A 105 1.89 -1.74 -10.17
C ASN A 105 3.36 -1.43 -9.90
N VAL A 106 3.78 -1.37 -8.63
CA VAL A 106 5.14 -0.97 -8.26
C VAL A 106 5.89 -2.08 -7.53
N LEU A 107 5.30 -2.67 -6.47
CA LEU A 107 6.05 -3.61 -5.63
C LEU A 107 6.15 -5.01 -6.23
N LEU A 108 5.15 -5.46 -6.98
CA LEU A 108 5.12 -6.81 -7.55
C LEU A 108 6.34 -7.16 -8.42
N PRO A 109 6.81 -6.28 -9.34
CA PRO A 109 8.05 -6.54 -10.08
C PRO A 109 9.28 -6.69 -9.18
N TRP A 110 9.35 -5.92 -8.08
CA TRP A 110 10.46 -5.98 -7.13
C TRP A 110 10.43 -7.26 -6.29
N LEU A 111 9.25 -7.67 -5.85
CA LEU A 111 9.04 -8.93 -5.14
C LEU A 111 9.34 -10.14 -6.02
N ALA A 112 8.97 -10.08 -7.29
CA ALA A 112 9.32 -11.12 -8.26
C ALA A 112 10.83 -11.22 -8.47
N ALA A 113 11.55 -10.09 -8.53
CA ALA A 113 13.00 -10.05 -8.60
C ALA A 113 13.67 -10.60 -7.33
N PHE A 114 13.15 -10.22 -6.16
CA PHE A 114 13.60 -10.74 -4.86
C PHE A 114 13.43 -12.26 -4.77
N ARG A 115 12.28 -12.79 -5.18
CA ARG A 115 12.03 -14.24 -5.22
C ARG A 115 12.99 -14.97 -6.16
N ARG A 116 13.35 -14.38 -7.32
CA ARG A 116 14.33 -15.00 -8.24
C ARG A 116 15.72 -15.12 -7.61
N GLN A 117 16.11 -14.18 -6.75
CA GLN A 117 17.38 -14.25 -6.01
C GLN A 117 17.34 -15.28 -4.87
N HIS A 118 16.13 -15.67 -4.43
CA HIS A 118 15.92 -16.63 -3.34
C HIS A 118 14.97 -17.76 -3.80
N PRO A 119 15.43 -18.71 -4.62
CA PRO A 119 14.57 -19.68 -5.30
C PRO A 119 13.84 -20.66 -4.35
N LYS A 120 14.35 -20.84 -3.12
CA LYS A 120 13.71 -21.66 -2.08
C LYS A 120 12.65 -20.91 -1.27
N LEU A 121 12.50 -19.58 -1.50
CA LEU A 121 11.49 -18.76 -0.84
C LEU A 121 10.19 -18.83 -1.63
N VAL A 122 9.09 -19.11 -0.95
CA VAL A 122 7.73 -19.02 -1.47
C VAL A 122 7.10 -17.73 -0.99
N LEU A 123 6.73 -16.84 -1.90
CA LEU A 123 5.97 -15.63 -1.57
C LEU A 123 4.48 -15.91 -1.68
N ARG A 124 3.73 -15.63 -0.62
CA ARG A 124 2.26 -15.57 -0.62
C ARG A 124 1.85 -14.11 -0.51
N LEU A 125 1.24 -13.58 -1.57
CA LEU A 125 0.88 -12.17 -1.67
C LEU A 125 -0.62 -12.00 -1.56
N SER A 126 -1.07 -11.07 -0.70
CA SER A 126 -2.45 -10.60 -0.64
C SER A 126 -2.50 -9.10 -0.92
N PHE A 127 -3.56 -8.65 -1.60
CA PHE A 127 -3.74 -7.26 -2.01
C PHE A 127 -5.05 -6.73 -1.45
N SER A 128 -4.97 -5.71 -0.57
CA SER A 128 -6.15 -5.10 0.04
C SER A 128 -5.82 -3.72 0.58
N ASP A 129 -6.74 -2.76 0.40
CA ASP A 129 -6.66 -1.44 1.02
C ASP A 129 -7.39 -1.39 2.36
N ARG A 130 -8.00 -2.49 2.79
CA ARG A 130 -8.71 -2.59 4.07
C ARG A 130 -7.72 -2.83 5.22
N VAL A 131 -7.66 -1.89 6.16
CA VAL A 131 -6.77 -1.96 7.32
C VAL A 131 -7.08 -3.17 8.22
N ARG A 132 -8.36 -3.58 8.32
CA ARG A 132 -8.80 -4.69 9.19
C ARG A 132 -8.29 -6.06 8.74
N ASP A 133 -8.00 -6.23 7.44
CA ASP A 133 -7.62 -7.53 6.89
C ASP A 133 -6.21 -7.95 7.35
N VAL A 134 -5.32 -6.99 7.60
CA VAL A 134 -3.93 -7.25 8.04
C VAL A 134 -3.85 -7.97 9.40
N PHE A 135 -4.84 -7.73 10.28
CA PHE A 135 -4.85 -8.33 11.62
C PHE A 135 -5.68 -9.61 11.69
N ARG A 136 -6.47 -9.90 10.65
CA ARG A 136 -7.31 -11.11 10.58
C ARG A 136 -6.68 -12.22 9.77
N GLU A 137 -5.88 -11.88 8.76
CA GLU A 137 -5.14 -12.87 7.99
C GLU A 137 -3.76 -13.12 8.61
N PRO A 138 -3.26 -14.37 8.61
CA PRO A 138 -1.90 -14.65 9.03
C PRO A 138 -0.92 -14.10 7.99
N VAL A 139 -0.40 -12.91 8.25
CA VAL A 139 0.66 -12.30 7.45
C VAL A 139 1.93 -12.18 8.28
N ASP A 140 3.08 -12.39 7.63
CA ASP A 140 4.37 -12.17 8.28
C ASP A 140 4.69 -10.67 8.29
N VAL A 141 4.37 -9.97 7.18
CA VAL A 141 4.54 -8.52 7.06
C VAL A 141 3.45 -7.91 6.17
N ALA A 142 3.17 -6.62 6.40
CA ALA A 142 2.29 -5.84 5.56
C ALA A 142 2.95 -4.52 5.15
N VAL A 143 2.81 -4.13 3.89
CA VAL A 143 3.15 -2.76 3.44
C VAL A 143 1.92 -1.89 3.57
N ARG A 144 2.01 -0.76 4.29
CA ARG A 144 0.84 0.11 4.55
C ARG A 144 1.20 1.58 4.55
N TYR A 145 0.29 2.38 4.04
CA TYR A 145 0.28 3.83 4.23
C TYR A 145 -0.29 4.17 5.61
N ASN A 146 0.31 5.14 6.29
CA ASN A 146 -0.20 5.69 7.56
C ASN A 146 -0.68 4.59 8.54
N PRO A 147 0.15 3.62 8.93
CA PRO A 147 -0.29 2.62 9.90
C PRO A 147 -0.70 3.33 11.20
N PRO A 148 -1.78 2.85 11.88
CA PRO A 148 -2.18 3.42 13.14
C PRO A 148 -1.03 3.31 14.16
N ALA A 149 -0.95 4.26 15.10
CA ALA A 149 -0.01 4.23 16.20
C ALA A 149 -0.52 3.22 17.26
N ASP A 150 -0.32 1.94 17.03
CA ASP A 150 -0.65 0.86 17.95
C ASP A 150 0.63 0.17 18.41
N ALA A 151 0.78 -0.03 19.72
CA ALA A 151 1.95 -0.65 20.32
C ALA A 151 2.07 -2.16 20.03
N SER A 152 1.04 -2.78 19.44
CA SER A 152 0.99 -4.22 19.17
C SER A 152 1.83 -4.65 17.96
N PHE A 153 2.28 -3.71 17.12
CA PHE A 153 3.09 -4.00 15.93
C PHE A 153 4.34 -3.10 15.82
N VAL A 154 5.26 -3.51 14.96
CA VAL A 154 6.46 -2.73 14.62
C VAL A 154 6.30 -2.16 13.23
N ALA A 155 6.29 -0.82 13.11
CA ALA A 155 6.26 -0.13 11.84
C ALA A 155 7.67 0.34 11.44
N LEU A 156 8.21 -0.22 10.37
CA LEU A 156 9.52 0.12 9.83
C LEU A 156 9.34 1.06 8.62
N PRO A 157 9.93 2.25 8.61
CA PRO A 157 9.73 3.21 7.53
C PRO A 157 10.32 2.70 6.19
N LEU A 158 9.53 2.86 5.11
CA LEU A 158 9.96 2.61 3.72
C LEU A 158 10.08 3.92 2.93
N ALA A 159 9.16 4.87 3.14
CA ALA A 159 9.19 6.20 2.52
C ALA A 159 8.49 7.22 3.44
N PRO A 160 9.19 7.73 4.47
CA PRO A 160 8.58 8.60 5.49
C PRO A 160 8.15 9.96 4.95
N HIS A 161 8.76 10.46 3.88
CA HIS A 161 8.49 11.78 3.31
C HIS A 161 7.54 11.75 2.11
N ASN A 162 6.98 10.58 1.78
CA ASN A 162 6.02 10.46 0.70
C ASN A 162 4.73 11.26 0.98
N ARG A 163 4.14 11.81 -0.08
CA ARG A 163 2.93 12.65 -0.02
C ARG A 163 1.94 12.26 -1.10
N ARG A 164 0.69 12.69 -0.92
CA ARG A 164 -0.31 12.65 -1.97
C ARG A 164 -0.10 13.79 -2.97
N VAL A 165 -0.50 13.55 -4.21
CA VAL A 165 -0.51 14.53 -5.29
C VAL A 165 -1.84 14.45 -6.04
N LEU A 166 -2.24 15.56 -6.65
CA LEU A 166 -3.38 15.59 -7.57
C LEU A 166 -2.91 15.21 -8.98
N VAL A 167 -3.61 14.29 -9.59
CA VAL A 167 -3.31 13.85 -10.96
C VAL A 167 -4.59 13.66 -11.78
N ALA A 168 -4.47 13.89 -13.09
CA ALA A 168 -5.48 13.53 -14.08
C ALA A 168 -4.78 13.16 -15.38
N SER A 169 -5.49 12.47 -16.29
CA SER A 169 -4.94 12.23 -17.63
C SER A 169 -4.91 13.51 -18.48
N PRO A 170 -4.02 13.59 -19.50
CA PRO A 170 -4.03 14.69 -20.46
C PRO A 170 -5.41 14.89 -21.11
N GLY A 171 -6.09 13.81 -21.50
CA GLY A 171 -7.42 13.87 -22.11
C GLY A 171 -8.50 14.44 -21.19
N TYR A 172 -8.45 14.17 -19.88
CA TYR A 172 -9.33 14.85 -18.93
C TYR A 172 -9.07 16.35 -18.90
N VAL A 173 -7.80 16.76 -18.86
CA VAL A 173 -7.39 18.17 -18.82
C VAL A 173 -7.81 18.91 -20.10
N GLU A 174 -7.72 18.27 -21.26
CA GLU A 174 -8.18 18.85 -22.54
C GLU A 174 -9.68 19.09 -22.54
N ARG A 175 -10.47 18.16 -22.00
CA ARG A 175 -11.95 18.28 -21.98
C ARG A 175 -12.47 19.21 -20.91
N ARG A 176 -11.86 19.24 -19.70
CA ARG A 176 -12.41 19.90 -18.51
C ARG A 176 -11.57 21.09 -18.02
N GLY A 177 -10.40 21.32 -18.63
CA GLY A 177 -9.45 22.33 -18.18
C GLY A 177 -8.64 21.89 -16.96
N ARG A 178 -7.69 22.72 -16.56
CA ARG A 178 -6.90 22.56 -15.33
C ARG A 178 -7.50 23.43 -14.22
N PRO A 179 -7.72 22.89 -13.00
CA PRO A 179 -8.05 23.75 -11.87
C PRO A 179 -6.90 24.74 -11.62
N ALA A 180 -7.21 26.03 -11.63
CA ALA A 180 -6.22 27.09 -11.39
C ALA A 180 -5.95 27.31 -9.89
N THR A 181 -6.94 27.02 -9.05
CA THR A 181 -6.90 27.19 -7.60
C THR A 181 -7.45 25.95 -6.89
N LEU A 182 -7.25 25.87 -5.58
CA LEU A 182 -7.78 24.80 -4.76
C LEU A 182 -9.33 24.77 -4.80
N GLU A 183 -9.95 25.94 -4.77
CA GLU A 183 -11.41 26.08 -4.80
C GLU A 183 -12.01 25.61 -6.12
N ALA A 184 -11.29 25.79 -7.22
CA ALA A 184 -11.73 25.31 -8.54
C ALA A 184 -11.88 23.79 -8.61
N LEU A 185 -11.21 23.02 -7.72
CA LEU A 185 -11.40 21.58 -7.63
C LEU A 185 -12.85 21.17 -7.33
N ALA A 186 -13.62 22.01 -6.63
CA ALA A 186 -15.02 21.73 -6.35
C ALA A 186 -15.88 21.64 -7.62
N GLN A 187 -15.42 22.18 -8.76
CA GLN A 187 -16.08 22.13 -10.07
C GLN A 187 -15.63 20.93 -10.92
N HIS A 188 -14.66 20.15 -10.44
CA HIS A 188 -14.15 18.97 -11.12
C HIS A 188 -14.68 17.69 -10.49
N ASP A 189 -14.73 16.64 -11.29
CA ASP A 189 -15.09 15.30 -10.81
C ASP A 189 -13.87 14.64 -10.14
N GLY A 190 -13.99 14.37 -8.84
CA GLY A 190 -12.99 13.67 -8.06
C GLY A 190 -13.22 12.15 -8.08
N LEU A 191 -12.16 11.38 -8.02
CA LEU A 191 -12.18 9.93 -7.86
C LEU A 191 -11.85 9.62 -6.39
N SER A 192 -12.87 9.33 -5.58
CA SER A 192 -12.69 9.14 -4.15
C SER A 192 -12.56 7.67 -3.78
N ILE A 193 -11.65 7.43 -2.83
CA ILE A 193 -11.34 6.10 -2.30
C ILE A 193 -11.88 6.00 -0.86
N ALA A 194 -12.47 4.87 -0.52
CA ALA A 194 -12.84 4.56 0.86
C ALA A 194 -11.58 4.19 1.66
N LEU A 195 -11.23 5.01 2.64
CA LEU A 195 -10.13 4.78 3.57
C LEU A 195 -10.70 4.45 4.95
N GLY A 196 -10.37 3.28 5.48
CA GLY A 196 -10.90 2.85 6.78
C GLY A 196 -12.43 2.78 6.85
N GLY A 197 -13.11 2.52 5.72
CA GLY A 197 -14.57 2.45 5.62
C GLY A 197 -15.28 3.80 5.48
N ARG A 198 -14.53 4.89 5.27
CA ARG A 198 -15.08 6.23 5.02
C ARG A 198 -14.59 6.75 3.68
N ILE A 199 -15.47 7.37 2.91
CA ILE A 199 -15.10 8.00 1.64
C ILE A 199 -14.20 9.21 1.90
N HIS A 200 -13.03 9.20 1.28
CA HIS A 200 -12.04 10.28 1.39
C HIS A 200 -12.30 11.33 0.29
N GLU A 201 -13.34 12.14 0.48
CA GLU A 201 -13.74 13.22 -0.44
C GLU A 201 -13.24 14.61 0.01
N ARG A 202 -12.78 14.76 1.25
CA ARG A 202 -12.19 15.98 1.78
C ARG A 202 -10.68 15.90 1.68
N TRP A 203 -10.13 16.54 0.65
CA TRP A 203 -8.70 16.54 0.36
C TRP A 203 -8.00 17.72 1.04
N THR A 204 -6.91 17.46 1.72
CA THR A 204 -6.14 18.44 2.46
C THR A 204 -4.82 18.76 1.78
N PHE A 205 -4.45 20.02 1.76
CA PHE A 205 -3.21 20.55 1.19
C PHE A 205 -2.53 21.48 2.16
N PHE A 206 -1.24 21.71 1.92
CA PHE A 206 -0.41 22.61 2.72
C PHE A 206 0.26 23.63 1.81
N GLU A 207 0.11 24.91 2.18
CA GLU A 207 0.81 26.04 1.57
C GLU A 207 1.70 26.66 2.65
N GLY A 208 2.98 26.25 2.69
CA GLY A 208 3.81 26.45 3.87
C GLY A 208 3.24 25.72 5.09
N GLU A 209 2.96 26.46 6.17
CA GLU A 209 2.33 25.95 7.40
C GLU A 209 0.79 25.98 7.35
N GLN A 210 0.22 26.68 6.39
CA GLN A 210 -1.22 26.82 6.29
C GLN A 210 -1.85 25.56 5.73
N ARG A 211 -2.75 24.97 6.53
CA ARG A 211 -3.58 23.84 6.12
C ARG A 211 -4.84 24.32 5.43
N ARG A 212 -5.09 23.85 4.23
CA ARG A 212 -6.30 24.13 3.43
C ARG A 212 -6.96 22.79 3.03
N ALA A 213 -8.28 22.78 2.99
CA ALA A 213 -9.01 21.59 2.58
C ALA A 213 -10.14 21.95 1.63
N VAL A 214 -10.42 21.07 0.70
CA VAL A 214 -11.55 21.19 -0.23
C VAL A 214 -12.33 19.86 -0.24
N THR A 215 -13.65 19.97 -0.28
CA THR A 215 -14.51 18.81 -0.55
C THR A 215 -14.78 18.75 -2.04
N VAL A 216 -14.48 17.61 -2.65
CA VAL A 216 -14.67 17.39 -4.08
C VAL A 216 -15.97 16.65 -4.35
N ARG A 217 -16.58 16.92 -5.48
CA ARG A 217 -17.67 16.12 -5.99
C ARG A 217 -17.09 14.79 -6.48
N SER A 218 -17.60 13.66 -5.97
CA SER A 218 -17.10 12.33 -6.32
C SER A 218 -18.22 11.46 -6.88
N PRO A 219 -18.46 11.54 -8.20
CA PRO A 219 -19.49 10.72 -8.85
C PRO A 219 -19.11 9.24 -8.88
N ILE A 220 -17.81 8.94 -8.77
CA ILE A 220 -17.29 7.57 -8.66
C ILE A 220 -16.55 7.42 -7.33
N GLN A 221 -16.97 6.42 -6.56
CA GLN A 221 -16.38 6.05 -5.27
C GLN A 221 -16.03 4.58 -5.29
N CYS A 222 -14.83 4.21 -4.84
CA CYS A 222 -14.38 2.83 -4.77
C CYS A 222 -13.64 2.53 -3.47
N ASP A 223 -13.42 1.25 -3.15
CA ASP A 223 -12.65 0.80 -2.00
C ASP A 223 -11.29 0.17 -2.39
N ASP A 224 -10.91 0.32 -3.65
CA ASP A 224 -9.66 -0.17 -4.23
C ASP A 224 -8.89 0.98 -4.90
N GLY A 225 -7.64 1.20 -4.44
CA GLY A 225 -6.78 2.29 -4.92
C GLY A 225 -6.39 2.15 -6.39
N GLU A 226 -6.28 0.93 -6.90
CA GLU A 226 -5.96 0.67 -8.31
C GLU A 226 -7.11 1.06 -9.23
N VAL A 227 -8.35 0.81 -8.81
CA VAL A 227 -9.53 1.24 -9.58
C VAL A 227 -9.55 2.75 -9.77
N ALA A 228 -9.32 3.52 -8.70
CA ALA A 228 -9.23 4.98 -8.82
C ALA A 228 -8.08 5.44 -9.72
N HIS A 229 -6.95 4.73 -9.69
CA HIS A 229 -5.79 5.02 -10.54
C HIS A 229 -6.11 4.77 -12.02
N ARG A 230 -6.71 3.63 -12.35
CA ARG A 230 -7.14 3.30 -13.73
C ARG A 230 -8.14 4.31 -14.26
N LEU A 231 -9.16 4.66 -13.48
CA LEU A 231 -10.14 5.67 -13.85
C LEU A 231 -9.50 7.04 -14.11
N ALA A 232 -8.45 7.41 -13.35
CA ALA A 232 -7.70 8.64 -13.62
C ALA A 232 -6.94 8.57 -14.95
N LEU A 233 -6.33 7.43 -15.27
CA LEU A 233 -5.66 7.19 -16.58
C LEU A 233 -6.66 7.24 -17.73
N ASP A 234 -7.86 6.69 -17.55
CA ASP A 234 -8.94 6.68 -18.54
C ASP A 234 -9.63 8.05 -18.69
N GLY A 235 -9.29 9.01 -17.82
CA GLY A 235 -9.79 10.38 -17.90
C GLY A 235 -11.17 10.60 -17.31
N GLU A 236 -11.59 9.77 -16.36
CA GLU A 236 -12.89 9.87 -15.71
C GLU A 236 -12.92 10.92 -14.59
N GLY A 237 -11.74 11.40 -14.13
CA GLY A 237 -11.69 12.40 -13.08
C GLY A 237 -10.27 12.73 -12.59
N ILE A 238 -10.24 13.52 -11.51
CA ILE A 238 -9.02 13.87 -10.79
C ILE A 238 -8.85 12.90 -9.63
N ALA A 239 -7.67 12.26 -9.52
CA ALA A 239 -7.33 11.41 -8.39
C ALA A 239 -6.38 12.13 -7.43
N TYR A 240 -6.56 11.89 -6.13
CA TYR A 240 -5.67 12.35 -5.06
C TYR A 240 -4.93 11.17 -4.47
N LYS A 241 -3.78 10.85 -5.06
CA LYS A 241 -3.05 9.61 -4.86
C LYS A 241 -1.67 9.83 -4.25
N SER A 242 -1.12 8.81 -3.62
CA SER A 242 0.28 8.79 -3.21
C SER A 242 1.19 8.97 -4.44
N TRP A 243 2.28 9.73 -4.28
CA TRP A 243 3.29 9.84 -5.33
C TRP A 243 3.89 8.50 -5.72
N LEU A 244 4.06 7.60 -4.75
CA LEU A 244 4.58 6.26 -5.01
C LEU A 244 3.69 5.44 -5.95
N ASP A 245 2.37 5.70 -5.95
CA ASP A 245 1.43 5.02 -6.84
C ASP A 245 1.51 5.56 -8.28
N VAL A 246 1.61 6.89 -8.44
CA VAL A 246 1.37 7.57 -9.73
C VAL A 246 2.60 8.24 -10.33
N GLY A 247 3.72 8.28 -9.61
CA GLY A 247 4.92 9.02 -10.04
C GLY A 247 5.51 8.52 -11.37
N GLU A 248 5.38 7.23 -11.69
CA GLU A 248 5.81 6.69 -12.98
C GLU A 248 4.91 7.13 -14.13
N ASP A 249 3.59 7.19 -13.89
CA ASP A 249 2.63 7.65 -14.89
C ASP A 249 2.79 9.14 -15.17
N VAL A 250 3.12 9.93 -14.15
CA VAL A 250 3.44 11.36 -14.34
C VAL A 250 4.72 11.54 -15.15
N ARG A 251 5.77 10.77 -14.86
CA ARG A 251 7.03 10.81 -15.66
C ARG A 251 6.84 10.35 -17.09
N ALA A 252 5.99 9.36 -17.30
CA ALA A 252 5.63 8.85 -18.63
C ALA A 252 4.60 9.71 -19.34
N SER A 253 4.17 10.84 -18.75
CA SER A 253 3.14 11.75 -19.30
C SER A 253 1.77 11.08 -19.53
N ARG A 254 1.50 9.92 -18.90
CA ARG A 254 0.16 9.30 -18.89
C ARG A 254 -0.78 10.03 -17.94
N LEU A 255 -0.22 10.58 -16.86
CA LEU A 255 -0.89 11.49 -15.94
C LEU A 255 -0.15 12.83 -15.91
N VAL A 256 -0.87 13.88 -15.58
CA VAL A 256 -0.29 15.21 -15.31
C VAL A 256 -0.59 15.61 -13.88
N GLN A 257 0.42 16.15 -13.18
CA GLN A 257 0.23 16.70 -11.86
C GLN A 257 -0.53 18.04 -11.95
N LEU A 258 -1.53 18.19 -11.12
CA LEU A 258 -2.33 19.40 -10.96
C LEU A 258 -1.93 20.12 -9.68
N LEU A 259 -2.03 21.44 -9.66
CA LEU A 259 -1.69 22.32 -8.53
C LEU A 259 -0.34 21.93 -7.87
N PRO A 260 0.76 21.83 -8.64
CA PRO A 260 2.04 21.34 -8.13
C PRO A 260 2.69 22.26 -7.07
N GLN A 261 2.17 23.49 -6.89
CA GLN A 261 2.58 24.41 -5.86
C GLN A 261 2.06 24.05 -4.46
N LEU A 262 1.01 23.21 -4.37
CA LEU A 262 0.44 22.76 -3.12
C LEU A 262 1.03 21.42 -2.70
N ALA A 263 1.50 21.34 -1.47
CA ALA A 263 1.90 20.06 -0.89
C ALA A 263 0.67 19.30 -0.43
N GLY A 264 0.50 18.06 -0.90
CA GLY A 264 -0.60 17.21 -0.45
C GLY A 264 -0.35 16.61 0.94
N GLU A 265 -1.32 15.88 1.44
CA GLU A 265 -1.24 15.17 2.72
C GLU A 265 -0.02 14.25 2.78
N PRO A 266 0.68 14.17 3.94
CA PRO A 266 1.66 13.13 4.17
C PRO A 266 1.03 11.74 3.97
N ALA A 267 1.74 10.88 3.26
CA ALA A 267 1.36 9.50 3.04
C ALA A 267 2.58 8.57 3.28
N PRO A 268 3.17 8.60 4.50
CA PRO A 268 4.34 7.79 4.79
C PRO A 268 4.02 6.31 4.62
N LEU A 269 4.95 5.59 3.96
CA LEU A 269 4.85 4.16 3.72
C LEU A 269 5.70 3.40 4.71
N HIS A 270 5.17 2.30 5.26
CA HIS A 270 5.84 1.45 6.24
C HIS A 270 5.71 -0.04 5.89
N LEU A 271 6.71 -0.80 6.30
CA LEU A 271 6.61 -2.24 6.47
C LEU A 271 6.15 -2.50 7.91
N VAL A 272 5.02 -3.15 8.08
CA VAL A 272 4.41 -3.44 9.38
C VAL A 272 4.61 -4.91 9.69
N CYS A 273 5.24 -5.20 10.83
CA CYS A 273 5.37 -6.55 11.37
C CYS A 273 4.42 -6.70 12.56
N PRO A 274 3.49 -7.67 12.57
CA PRO A 274 2.54 -7.87 13.66
C PRO A 274 3.19 -8.03 15.04
N HIS A 275 4.43 -8.58 15.10
CA HIS A 275 5.19 -8.75 16.33
C HIS A 275 6.69 -8.57 16.08
N ARG A 276 7.42 -8.13 17.12
CA ARG A 276 8.90 -7.96 17.07
C ARG A 276 9.65 -9.24 16.70
N GLY A 277 9.13 -10.41 17.10
CA GLY A 277 9.72 -11.72 16.78
C GLY A 277 9.58 -12.16 15.32
N GLN A 278 8.84 -11.43 14.48
CA GLN A 278 8.68 -11.73 13.04
C GLN A 278 9.74 -11.07 12.15
N TYR A 279 10.73 -10.38 12.73
CA TYR A 279 11.80 -9.74 11.98
C TYR A 279 12.87 -10.77 11.56
N SER A 280 12.45 -11.77 10.78
CA SER A 280 13.29 -12.85 10.25
C SER A 280 14.31 -12.31 9.23
N PRO A 281 15.38 -13.06 8.88
CA PRO A 281 16.33 -12.68 7.84
C PRO A 281 15.65 -12.37 6.50
N ALA A 282 14.60 -13.11 6.11
CA ALA A 282 13.82 -12.85 4.90
C ALA A 282 13.10 -11.48 4.98
N VAL A 283 12.52 -11.15 6.13
CA VAL A 283 11.86 -9.86 6.37
C VAL A 283 12.89 -8.72 6.38
N GLN A 284 14.07 -8.93 6.98
CA GLN A 284 15.15 -7.94 7.02
C GLN A 284 15.63 -7.57 5.60
N GLN A 285 15.94 -8.58 4.78
CA GLN A 285 16.39 -8.35 3.40
C GLN A 285 15.28 -7.73 2.54
N LEU A 286 14.04 -8.18 2.69
CA LEU A 286 12.90 -7.57 2.02
C LEU A 286 12.71 -6.10 2.43
N HIS A 287 12.78 -5.78 3.74
CA HIS A 287 12.69 -4.41 4.24
C HIS A 287 13.78 -3.52 3.62
N GLN A 288 15.02 -3.97 3.62
CA GLN A 288 16.15 -3.22 3.05
C GLN A 288 15.94 -2.93 1.55
N LEU A 289 15.54 -3.95 0.77
CA LEU A 289 15.23 -3.80 -0.65
C LEU A 289 14.10 -2.80 -0.89
N LEU A 290 12.98 -2.96 -0.19
CA LEU A 290 11.81 -2.10 -0.38
C LEU A 290 12.10 -0.67 0.06
N ARG A 291 12.78 -0.49 1.19
CA ARG A 291 13.18 0.84 1.68
C ARG A 291 14.02 1.58 0.65
N GLN A 292 15.10 0.98 0.16
CA GLN A 292 16.00 1.60 -0.82
C GLN A 292 15.22 2.04 -2.09
N ARG A 293 14.35 1.18 -2.61
CA ARG A 293 13.59 1.47 -3.83
C ARG A 293 12.47 2.48 -3.62
N CYS A 294 11.75 2.39 -2.50
CA CYS A 294 10.70 3.35 -2.18
C CYS A 294 11.26 4.74 -1.87
N GLU A 295 12.39 4.85 -1.17
CA GLU A 295 13.07 6.13 -0.92
C GLU A 295 13.53 6.76 -2.26
N ALA A 296 14.12 5.98 -3.16
CA ALA A 296 14.52 6.46 -4.49
C ALA A 296 13.33 6.95 -5.31
N LEU A 297 12.20 6.24 -5.28
CA LEU A 297 10.98 6.65 -5.96
C LEU A 297 10.37 7.90 -5.31
N ALA A 298 10.33 7.97 -3.98
CA ALA A 298 9.83 9.14 -3.25
C ALA A 298 10.69 10.39 -3.48
N ALA A 299 12.01 10.24 -3.61
CA ALA A 299 12.93 11.34 -3.91
C ALA A 299 12.67 11.99 -5.28
N SER A 300 11.98 11.29 -6.19
CA SER A 300 11.58 11.84 -7.48
C SER A 300 10.34 12.74 -7.42
N LEU A 301 9.69 12.89 -6.24
CA LEU A 301 8.58 13.81 -6.05
C LEU A 301 9.06 15.25 -6.25
N PRO A 302 8.47 16.00 -7.21
CA PRO A 302 8.83 17.40 -7.41
C PRO A 302 8.56 18.21 -6.13
N ALA A 303 9.53 19.05 -5.75
CA ALA A 303 9.29 20.00 -4.67
C ALA A 303 8.14 20.95 -5.04
N PRO A 304 7.29 21.36 -4.09
CA PRO A 304 6.23 22.32 -4.35
C PRO A 304 6.82 23.60 -4.96
N ARG A 305 6.34 24.00 -6.13
CA ARG A 305 6.81 25.22 -6.80
C ARG A 305 6.32 26.43 -6.00
N ARG A 306 7.21 27.33 -5.58
CA ARG A 306 6.80 28.59 -4.98
C ARG A 306 5.98 29.38 -5.98
N ALA A 307 4.79 29.86 -5.57
CA ALA A 307 4.00 30.78 -6.37
C ALA A 307 4.86 32.02 -6.64
N GLY A 308 5.27 32.28 -7.89
CA GLY A 308 6.00 33.48 -8.25
C GLY A 308 7.12 33.38 -9.30
N THR A 309 7.48 32.20 -9.79
CA THR A 309 8.43 32.10 -10.91
C THR A 309 7.72 31.72 -12.22
N THR A 310 7.05 32.70 -12.83
CA THR A 310 6.73 32.67 -14.26
C THR A 310 8.07 32.67 -15.00
N SER A 311 8.43 31.55 -15.59
CA SER A 311 9.55 31.47 -16.53
C SER A 311 9.30 32.47 -17.67
N PRO A 312 10.21 33.38 -17.97
CA PRO A 312 9.98 34.32 -19.08
C PRO A 312 9.86 33.54 -20.37
N ARG A 313 8.78 33.76 -21.12
CA ARG A 313 8.63 33.26 -22.49
C ARG A 313 9.87 33.67 -23.29
N PRO A 314 10.47 32.80 -24.10
CA PRO A 314 11.53 33.18 -24.99
C PRO A 314 10.99 34.27 -25.95
N ARG A 315 11.61 35.44 -25.93
CA ARG A 315 11.32 36.54 -26.88
C ARG A 315 11.52 35.99 -28.28
N GLN A 316 10.43 35.94 -29.07
CA GLN A 316 10.53 35.78 -30.49
C GLN A 316 11.30 36.96 -31.05
N SER A 317 12.50 36.72 -31.56
CA SER A 317 13.29 37.70 -32.32
C SER A 317 12.52 38.06 -33.55
N LYS A 318 12.10 39.34 -33.67
CA LYS A 318 11.58 39.91 -34.90
C LYS A 318 12.67 39.84 -35.96
N ALA A 319 12.46 39.00 -36.95
CA ALA A 319 13.27 38.99 -38.16
C ALA A 319 13.12 40.35 -38.87
N THR A 320 14.22 41.08 -38.95
CA THR A 320 14.32 42.32 -39.70
C THR A 320 14.44 41.97 -41.19
N THR A 321 13.45 42.37 -41.96
CA THR A 321 13.42 42.24 -43.43
C THR A 321 14.43 43.25 -44.01
N PRO A 322 15.36 42.88 -44.93
CA PRO A 322 16.25 43.82 -45.55
C PRO A 322 15.50 44.61 -46.64
N ALA A 323 15.68 45.94 -46.60
CA ALA A 323 15.13 46.88 -47.58
C ALA A 323 15.74 46.68 -48.97
N HIS A 324 14.87 46.57 -49.97
CA HIS A 324 15.23 46.59 -51.40
C HIS A 324 15.77 47.97 -51.81
N ARG A 325 17.00 48.05 -52.18
CA ARG A 325 17.68 49.17 -52.81
C ARG A 325 17.33 49.19 -54.33
N LYS A 326 16.55 50.20 -54.74
CA LYS A 326 16.37 50.51 -56.18
C LYS A 326 17.61 51.15 -56.71
N GLU A 327 18.28 50.51 -57.65
CA GLU A 327 19.20 51.18 -58.54
C GLU A 327 18.47 51.81 -59.71
N THR A 328 18.64 53.11 -59.88
CA THR A 328 18.30 53.86 -61.11
C THR A 328 19.54 53.97 -61.92
N ARG A 329 19.49 53.67 -63.21
CA ARG A 329 20.50 53.98 -64.24
C ARG A 329 19.89 54.95 -65.26
N PRO A 330 20.75 55.79 -65.89
CA PRO A 330 20.44 56.95 -66.72
C PRO A 330 19.86 56.56 -68.05
#